data_639c7d1bb04e218317520728259c0233
#
_entry.id   639c7d1bb04e218317520728259c0233
#
_cell.length_a   1.000
_cell.length_b   1.000
_cell.length_c   1.000
_cell.angle_alpha   90.00
_cell.angle_beta   90.00
_cell.angle_gamma   90.00
#
_symmetry.space_group_name_H-M   'P 1'
#
loop_
_entity.id
_entity.type
_entity.pdbx_description
1 polymer ?
#
loop_
_entity_poly.entity_id
_entity_poly.type
_entity_poly.pdbx_seq_one_letter_code
_entity_poly.pdbx_strand_id
1 'polypeptide(L)'
;MKHYALLMLVMLFCLNINAQDKLSMLRTNKQIITIEKPNAPYYTIQILALKLPPSDASFFKDLDKVYEYPCSDGYSRYTVGRYATFSEANASLQRVKEDGFDGAFVANTKRFQTTVSQFAQRQIEIVPSKDYAVQLSAFRYPVYVSFFENVDEVYEYRMNDKIFRYTTVPCKGTQVESVLEQMKSLGYKDAFIVEYDRFAPYRIE
;
A
#
# COMPACT_ATOMS: atom_id res chain seq x y z
N MET A 1 6.78 -54.78 -9.65
CA MET A 1 6.77 -53.52 -10.39
C MET A 1 5.51 -52.65 -10.12
N LYS A 2 4.29 -53.23 -9.90
CA LYS A 2 3.06 -52.42 -9.66
C LYS A 2 3.05 -51.65 -8.32
N HIS A 3 3.78 -52.11 -7.29
CA HIS A 3 3.79 -51.46 -5.96
C HIS A 3 4.72 -50.22 -5.91
N TYR A 4 5.77 -50.16 -6.75
CA TYR A 4 6.64 -48.98 -6.80
C TYR A 4 6.03 -47.80 -7.52
N ALA A 5 5.13 -48.05 -8.50
CA ALA A 5 4.39 -46.97 -9.20
C ALA A 5 3.39 -46.26 -8.27
N LEU A 6 2.77 -47.00 -7.33
CA LEU A 6 1.84 -46.44 -6.35
C LEU A 6 2.60 -45.59 -5.31
N LEU A 7 3.79 -46.02 -4.89
CA LEU A 7 4.62 -45.27 -3.92
C LEU A 7 5.13 -43.94 -4.54
N MET A 8 5.50 -43.96 -5.83
CA MET A 8 5.90 -42.75 -6.55
C MET A 8 4.75 -41.75 -6.74
N LEU A 9 3.53 -42.25 -6.97
CA LEU A 9 2.35 -41.41 -7.11
C LEU A 9 1.97 -40.72 -5.79
N VAL A 10 2.11 -41.40 -4.66
CA VAL A 10 1.87 -40.85 -3.32
C VAL A 10 2.94 -39.81 -2.94
N MET A 11 4.20 -39.98 -3.35
CA MET A 11 5.27 -38.99 -3.15
C MET A 11 5.06 -37.72 -3.97
N LEU A 12 4.48 -37.82 -5.18
CA LEU A 12 4.17 -36.63 -6.00
C LEU A 12 3.01 -35.79 -5.40
N PHE A 13 2.12 -36.39 -4.62
CA PHE A 13 1.00 -35.68 -3.97
C PHE A 13 1.41 -34.92 -2.71
N CYS A 14 2.56 -35.26 -2.10
CA CYS A 14 3.04 -34.58 -0.89
C CYS A 14 3.86 -33.31 -1.15
N LEU A 15 4.08 -32.91 -2.42
CA LEU A 15 4.85 -31.72 -2.76
C LEU A 15 4.01 -30.45 -3.02
N ASN A 16 2.71 -30.51 -2.80
CA ASN A 16 1.94 -29.26 -2.63
C ASN A 16 2.14 -28.71 -1.21
N ILE A 17 3.37 -28.34 -0.90
CA ILE A 17 3.62 -27.43 0.20
C ILE A 17 3.07 -26.10 -0.29
N ASN A 18 1.79 -25.84 0.00
CA ASN A 18 1.25 -24.50 -0.08
C ASN A 18 2.20 -23.62 0.70
N ALA A 19 2.87 -22.68 0.03
CA ALA A 19 3.63 -21.66 0.71
C ALA A 19 2.65 -20.97 1.66
N GLN A 20 2.76 -21.28 2.95
CA GLN A 20 1.86 -20.76 3.95
C GLN A 20 2.15 -19.27 4.05
N ASP A 21 1.17 -18.44 3.73
CA ASP A 21 1.28 -17.01 3.86
C ASP A 21 1.78 -16.65 5.28
N LYS A 22 3.03 -16.22 5.37
CA LYS A 22 3.72 -15.93 6.64
C LYS A 22 3.05 -14.78 7.40
N LEU A 23 2.27 -13.98 6.72
CA LEU A 23 1.60 -12.82 7.27
C LEU A 23 0.10 -13.03 7.49
N SER A 24 -0.43 -14.24 7.25
CA SER A 24 -1.86 -14.53 7.32
C SER A 24 -2.53 -14.02 8.61
N MET A 25 -1.83 -14.15 9.76
CA MET A 25 -2.31 -13.67 11.05
C MET A 25 -2.31 -12.14 11.21
N LEU A 26 -1.57 -11.44 10.36
CA LEU A 26 -1.43 -9.98 10.40
C LEU A 26 -2.26 -9.28 9.32
N ARG A 27 -2.73 -10.04 8.33
CA ARG A 27 -3.50 -9.46 7.22
C ARG A 27 -4.84 -8.93 7.68
N THR A 28 -5.22 -7.80 7.09
CA THR A 28 -6.47 -7.11 7.39
C THR A 28 -7.17 -6.71 6.10
N ASN A 29 -8.50 -6.71 6.13
CA ASN A 29 -9.33 -6.09 5.08
C ASN A 29 -9.38 -4.57 5.19
N LYS A 30 -8.93 -4.00 6.32
CA LYS A 30 -8.87 -2.55 6.52
C LYS A 30 -7.70 -1.94 5.74
N GLN A 31 -7.96 -0.88 5.03
CA GLN A 31 -6.99 -0.17 4.21
C GLN A 31 -6.41 1.02 4.99
N ILE A 32 -5.30 0.81 5.71
CA ILE A 32 -4.55 1.92 6.29
C ILE A 32 -3.46 2.32 5.30
N ILE A 33 -3.87 3.10 4.29
CA ILE A 33 -3.05 3.48 3.14
C ILE A 33 -2.05 4.55 3.56
N THR A 34 -0.77 4.26 3.43
CA THR A 34 0.30 5.22 3.71
C THR A 34 0.56 6.08 2.48
N ILE A 35 0.32 7.38 2.61
CA ILE A 35 0.57 8.38 1.57
C ILE A 35 1.94 8.99 1.78
N GLU A 36 2.87 8.62 0.94
CA GLU A 36 4.24 9.11 0.98
C GLU A 36 4.39 10.49 0.31
N LYS A 37 3.59 10.76 -0.72
CA LYS A 37 3.55 12.03 -1.44
C LYS A 37 2.09 12.46 -1.63
N PRO A 38 1.64 13.52 -0.94
CA PRO A 38 0.30 14.04 -1.14
C PRO A 38 0.08 14.50 -2.59
N ASN A 39 -1.03 14.07 -3.17
CA ASN A 39 -1.49 14.47 -4.50
C ASN A 39 -2.99 14.81 -4.50
N ALA A 40 -3.49 15.33 -5.61
CA ALA A 40 -4.90 15.64 -5.74
C ALA A 40 -5.78 14.37 -5.68
N PRO A 41 -7.00 14.46 -5.12
CA PRO A 41 -7.59 15.63 -4.46
C PRO A 41 -7.02 15.88 -3.06
N TYR A 42 -6.90 17.15 -2.66
CA TYR A 42 -6.12 17.56 -1.49
C TYR A 42 -6.94 17.79 -0.21
N TYR A 43 -8.26 17.86 -0.29
CA TYR A 43 -9.07 18.00 0.92
C TYR A 43 -9.42 16.64 1.49
N THR A 44 -9.40 16.55 2.81
CA THR A 44 -9.67 15.32 3.56
C THR A 44 -10.21 15.69 4.94
N ILE A 45 -10.72 14.73 5.70
CA ILE A 45 -11.12 14.94 7.08
C ILE A 45 -10.07 14.27 7.97
N GLN A 46 -9.30 15.08 8.71
CA GLN A 46 -8.34 14.55 9.68
C GLN A 46 -9.10 14.11 10.94
N ILE A 47 -8.87 12.87 11.35
CA ILE A 47 -9.50 12.26 12.50
C ILE A 47 -8.55 12.17 13.71
N LEU A 48 -7.26 11.93 13.46
CA LEU A 48 -6.24 11.74 14.50
C LEU A 48 -4.88 12.28 14.05
N ALA A 49 -4.01 12.55 15.04
CA ALA A 49 -2.58 12.72 14.84
C ALA A 49 -1.85 12.00 15.99
N LEU A 50 -1.01 11.02 15.67
CA LEU A 50 -0.35 10.16 16.65
C LEU A 50 1.17 10.18 16.45
N LYS A 51 1.95 10.16 17.54
CA LYS A 51 3.42 10.01 17.46
C LYS A 51 3.85 8.60 17.09
N LEU A 52 3.09 7.61 17.52
CA LEU A 52 3.32 6.21 17.17
C LEU A 52 2.08 5.68 16.47
N PRO A 53 2.25 4.91 15.38
CA PRO A 53 1.12 4.23 14.76
C PRO A 53 0.44 3.29 15.77
N PRO A 54 -0.87 3.03 15.62
CA PRO A 54 -1.56 2.02 16.42
C PRO A 54 -0.89 0.65 16.32
N SER A 55 -1.14 -0.23 17.30
CA SER A 55 -0.59 -1.59 17.29
C SER A 55 -1.14 -2.46 16.17
N ASP A 56 -2.39 -2.23 15.81
CA ASP A 56 -3.09 -2.96 14.75
C ASP A 56 -4.20 -2.12 14.09
N ALA A 57 -4.76 -2.65 13.01
CA ALA A 57 -5.77 -1.96 12.21
C ALA A 57 -7.14 -1.88 12.89
N SER A 58 -7.42 -2.68 13.92
CA SER A 58 -8.70 -2.68 14.66
C SER A 58 -8.93 -1.39 15.43
N PHE A 59 -7.84 -0.63 15.69
CA PHE A 59 -7.91 0.70 16.30
C PHE A 59 -8.88 1.64 15.57
N PHE A 60 -9.03 1.50 14.27
CA PHE A 60 -9.91 2.35 13.45
C PHE A 60 -11.36 1.84 13.39
N LYS A 61 -11.73 0.86 14.24
CA LYS A 61 -13.10 0.32 14.40
C LYS A 61 -13.85 0.15 13.07
N ASP A 62 -14.85 0.99 12.84
CA ASP A 62 -15.78 0.90 11.70
C ASP A 62 -15.26 1.56 10.42
N LEU A 63 -14.04 2.13 10.44
CA LEU A 63 -13.43 2.71 9.26
C LEU A 63 -12.68 1.65 8.46
N ASP A 64 -13.16 1.34 7.27
CA ASP A 64 -12.52 0.37 6.37
C ASP A 64 -11.33 0.96 5.61
N LYS A 65 -11.36 2.27 5.35
CA LYS A 65 -10.31 2.98 4.63
C LYS A 65 -9.87 4.24 5.35
N VAL A 66 -8.59 4.28 5.72
CA VAL A 66 -7.93 5.41 6.38
C VAL A 66 -6.65 5.75 5.62
N TYR A 67 -6.36 7.03 5.46
CA TYR A 67 -5.09 7.48 4.89
C TYR A 67 -4.15 7.92 6.00
N GLU A 68 -2.95 7.39 6.02
CA GLU A 68 -1.89 7.74 6.94
C GLU A 68 -0.88 8.65 6.24
N TYR A 69 -0.55 9.77 6.86
CA TYR A 69 0.47 10.71 6.39
C TYR A 69 1.57 10.83 7.45
N PRO A 70 2.67 10.06 7.33
CA PRO A 70 3.83 10.25 8.21
C PRO A 70 4.44 11.64 7.94
N CYS A 71 4.52 12.49 8.96
CA CYS A 71 4.97 13.87 8.81
C CYS A 71 6.32 14.12 9.49
N SER A 72 7.06 15.10 8.98
CA SER A 72 8.41 15.46 9.45
C SER A 72 8.43 16.03 10.88
N ASP A 73 7.29 16.44 11.41
CA ASP A 73 7.11 16.86 12.80
C ASP A 73 7.01 15.68 13.80
N GLY A 74 7.18 14.45 13.32
CA GLY A 74 7.13 13.23 14.13
C GLY A 74 5.73 12.70 14.41
N TYR A 75 4.70 13.28 13.80
CA TYR A 75 3.33 12.77 13.88
C TYR A 75 2.91 12.08 12.59
N SER A 76 2.20 10.96 12.71
CA SER A 76 1.39 10.41 11.62
C SER A 76 -0.02 10.98 11.72
N ARG A 77 -0.49 11.64 10.66
CA ARG A 77 -1.85 12.14 10.55
C ARG A 77 -2.73 11.12 9.86
N TYR A 78 -3.86 10.82 10.48
CA TYR A 78 -4.84 9.86 9.96
C TYR A 78 -6.05 10.61 9.46
N THR A 79 -6.49 10.30 8.23
CA THR A 79 -7.58 11.01 7.58
C THR A 79 -8.53 10.06 6.88
N VAL A 80 -9.76 10.50 6.64
CA VAL A 80 -10.77 9.78 5.89
C VAL A 80 -11.30 10.63 4.73
N GLY A 81 -11.62 9.96 3.63
CA GLY A 81 -12.07 10.60 2.40
C GLY A 81 -10.99 11.43 1.70
N ARG A 82 -11.20 11.66 0.42
CA ARG A 82 -10.38 12.55 -0.43
C ARG A 82 -11.35 13.33 -1.31
N TYR A 83 -11.36 14.65 -1.16
CA TYR A 83 -12.36 15.54 -1.75
C TYR A 83 -11.71 16.59 -2.62
N ALA A 84 -12.36 16.98 -3.71
CA ALA A 84 -11.86 18.00 -4.62
C ALA A 84 -11.92 19.41 -3.97
N THR A 85 -12.94 19.66 -3.15
CA THR A 85 -13.18 20.95 -2.53
C THR A 85 -13.34 20.88 -1.02
N PHE A 86 -13.11 22.01 -0.34
CA PHE A 86 -13.40 22.16 1.09
C PHE A 86 -14.89 21.90 1.40
N SER A 87 -15.78 22.38 0.55
CA SER A 87 -17.23 22.23 0.74
C SER A 87 -17.67 20.77 0.75
N GLU A 88 -17.14 19.96 -0.18
CA GLU A 88 -17.41 18.50 -0.20
C GLU A 88 -16.91 17.80 1.06
N ALA A 89 -15.69 18.11 1.50
CA ALA A 89 -15.16 17.57 2.74
C ALA A 89 -15.98 17.98 3.96
N ASN A 90 -16.38 19.26 4.02
CA ASN A 90 -17.18 19.79 5.12
C ASN A 90 -18.59 19.18 5.17
N ALA A 91 -19.19 18.87 4.03
CA ALA A 91 -20.47 18.17 3.99
C ALA A 91 -20.41 16.76 4.60
N SER A 92 -19.24 16.10 4.53
CA SER A 92 -19.03 14.77 5.11
C SER A 92 -18.55 14.80 6.57
N LEU A 93 -18.15 15.98 7.08
CA LEU A 93 -17.52 16.11 8.41
C LEU A 93 -18.44 15.67 9.54
N GLN A 94 -19.72 16.03 9.48
CA GLN A 94 -20.68 15.71 10.54
C GLN A 94 -20.82 14.20 10.73
N ARG A 95 -20.90 13.45 9.64
CA ARG A 95 -20.96 11.98 9.69
C ARG A 95 -19.72 11.38 10.36
N VAL A 96 -18.52 11.88 10.02
CA VAL A 96 -17.27 11.40 10.61
C VAL A 96 -17.24 11.66 12.13
N LYS A 97 -17.81 12.77 12.58
CA LYS A 97 -17.97 13.04 14.03
C LYS A 97 -18.95 12.07 14.69
N GLU A 98 -20.07 11.78 14.04
CA GLU A 98 -21.07 10.80 14.52
C GLU A 98 -20.48 9.38 14.60
N ASP A 99 -19.51 9.04 13.73
CA ASP A 99 -18.75 7.79 13.79
C ASP A 99 -17.74 7.75 14.98
N GLY A 100 -17.77 8.76 15.87
CA GLY A 100 -16.99 8.81 17.13
C GLY A 100 -15.67 9.59 17.05
N PHE A 101 -15.48 10.40 16.02
CA PHE A 101 -14.30 11.27 15.85
C PHE A 101 -14.66 12.75 16.08
N ASP A 102 -15.14 13.09 17.28
CA ASP A 102 -15.62 14.45 17.64
C ASP A 102 -14.61 15.55 17.32
N GLY A 103 -13.32 15.28 17.46
CA GLY A 103 -12.22 16.20 17.16
C GLY A 103 -11.88 16.31 15.66
N ALA A 104 -12.64 15.65 14.78
CA ALA A 104 -12.34 15.68 13.34
C ALA A 104 -12.55 17.08 12.73
N PHE A 105 -11.74 17.40 11.74
CA PHE A 105 -11.81 18.66 10.99
C PHE A 105 -11.35 18.50 9.54
N VAL A 106 -11.80 19.39 8.66
CA VAL A 106 -11.33 19.42 7.27
C VAL A 106 -9.91 19.94 7.20
N ALA A 107 -9.03 19.13 6.58
CA ALA A 107 -7.63 19.45 6.36
C ALA A 107 -7.31 19.53 4.86
N ASN A 108 -6.24 20.28 4.54
CA ASN A 108 -5.67 20.33 3.20
C ASN A 108 -4.29 19.67 3.20
N THR A 109 -4.18 18.53 2.54
CA THR A 109 -2.96 17.70 2.53
C THR A 109 -1.75 18.35 1.86
N LYS A 110 -1.94 19.43 1.06
CA LYS A 110 -0.83 20.26 0.57
C LYS A 110 0.00 20.87 1.69
N ARG A 111 -0.59 21.04 2.88
CA ARG A 111 0.08 21.60 4.05
C ARG A 111 0.79 20.55 4.90
N PHE A 112 0.60 19.27 4.61
CA PHE A 112 1.27 18.20 5.32
C PHE A 112 2.71 18.09 4.83
N GLN A 113 3.66 18.30 5.72
CA GLN A 113 5.08 18.06 5.47
C GLN A 113 5.36 16.58 5.70
N THR A 114 4.99 15.74 4.73
CA THR A 114 5.18 14.30 4.84
C THR A 114 6.66 13.94 4.86
N THR A 115 7.00 12.93 5.68
CA THR A 115 8.29 12.26 5.56
C THR A 115 8.24 11.46 4.27
N VAL A 116 8.78 12.03 3.21
CA VAL A 116 8.79 11.36 1.92
C VAL A 116 9.77 10.21 2.02
N SER A 117 9.32 9.02 1.71
CA SER A 117 10.21 7.87 1.60
C SER A 117 11.34 8.21 0.62
N GLN A 118 12.57 7.78 0.96
CA GLN A 118 13.73 7.94 0.06
C GLN A 118 13.48 7.37 -1.34
N PHE A 119 12.45 6.53 -1.48
CA PHE A 119 12.05 5.88 -2.72
C PHE A 119 11.12 6.75 -3.57
N ALA A 120 10.25 7.56 -2.95
CA ALA A 120 9.28 8.41 -3.65
C ALA A 120 9.85 9.79 -4.07
N GLN A 121 11.00 10.20 -3.51
CA GLN A 121 11.57 11.55 -3.77
C GLN A 121 12.46 11.65 -4.99
N ARG A 122 13.01 10.56 -5.49
CA ARG A 122 13.97 10.63 -6.59
C ARG A 122 13.23 10.72 -7.93
N GLN A 123 13.61 11.71 -8.73
CA GLN A 123 13.45 11.57 -10.18
C GLN A 123 14.35 10.39 -10.58
N ILE A 124 13.72 9.28 -10.92
CA ILE A 124 14.42 8.08 -11.37
C ILE A 124 14.74 8.31 -12.84
N GLU A 125 16.03 8.39 -13.17
CA GLU A 125 16.47 8.27 -14.54
C GLU A 125 16.35 6.80 -14.96
N ILE A 126 15.49 6.55 -15.93
CA ILE A 126 15.20 5.18 -16.36
C ILE A 126 16.31 4.72 -17.31
N VAL A 127 17.09 3.74 -16.83
CA VAL A 127 18.13 3.09 -17.63
C VAL A 127 17.54 1.84 -18.30
N PRO A 128 17.55 1.72 -19.64
CA PRO A 128 16.89 0.64 -20.38
C PRO A 128 17.22 -0.78 -19.91
N SER A 129 18.46 -1.03 -19.48
CA SER A 129 18.95 -2.35 -19.07
C SER A 129 18.68 -2.73 -17.62
N LYS A 130 18.33 -1.78 -16.76
CA LYS A 130 18.01 -2.03 -15.34
C LYS A 130 16.59 -2.56 -15.15
N ASP A 131 16.39 -3.20 -13.99
CA ASP A 131 15.09 -3.68 -13.56
C ASP A 131 14.38 -2.66 -12.66
N TYR A 132 13.10 -2.46 -12.96
CA TYR A 132 12.19 -1.57 -12.25
C TYR A 132 10.90 -2.30 -11.93
N ALA A 133 10.12 -1.77 -11.00
CA ALA A 133 8.76 -2.18 -10.77
C ALA A 133 7.86 -0.94 -10.63
N VAL A 134 6.56 -1.13 -10.70
CA VAL A 134 5.58 -0.07 -10.40
C VAL A 134 5.00 -0.32 -9.02
N GLN A 135 5.27 0.59 -8.07
CA GLN A 135 4.62 0.53 -6.77
C GLN A 135 3.16 0.95 -6.92
N LEU A 136 2.27 0.05 -6.54
CA LEU A 136 0.81 0.22 -6.62
C LEU A 136 0.26 0.96 -5.41
N SER A 137 0.72 0.55 -4.22
CA SER A 137 0.26 1.12 -2.95
C SER A 137 1.26 0.83 -1.82
N ALA A 138 1.06 1.52 -0.71
CA ALA A 138 1.76 1.25 0.54
C ALA A 138 0.74 1.23 1.69
N PHE A 139 0.93 0.33 2.67
CA PHE A 139 0.02 0.14 3.78
C PHE A 139 0.79 0.02 5.10
N ARG A 140 0.20 0.50 6.18
CA ARG A 140 0.76 0.33 7.53
C ARG A 140 0.69 -1.12 8.00
N TYR A 141 -0.37 -1.83 7.64
CA TYR A 141 -0.59 -3.25 7.94
C TYR A 141 -0.72 -4.04 6.64
N PRO A 142 -0.29 -5.32 6.59
CA PRO A 142 -0.37 -6.10 5.37
C PRO A 142 -1.84 -6.36 4.98
N VAL A 143 -2.12 -6.25 3.69
CA VAL A 143 -3.43 -6.59 3.11
C VAL A 143 -3.33 -7.88 2.33
N TYR A 144 -4.47 -8.50 2.02
CA TYR A 144 -4.48 -9.67 1.14
C TYR A 144 -4.08 -9.26 -0.28
N VAL A 145 -3.27 -10.08 -0.95
CA VAL A 145 -2.84 -9.83 -2.34
C VAL A 145 -4.04 -9.78 -3.29
N SER A 146 -5.10 -10.53 -2.99
CA SER A 146 -6.37 -10.47 -3.72
C SER A 146 -7.04 -9.09 -3.71
N PHE A 147 -6.55 -8.15 -2.87
CA PHE A 147 -6.95 -6.76 -2.88
C PHE A 147 -6.60 -6.04 -4.20
N PHE A 148 -5.56 -6.50 -4.89
CA PHE A 148 -5.08 -5.89 -6.13
C PHE A 148 -5.78 -6.54 -7.33
N GLU A 149 -7.06 -6.16 -7.53
CA GLU A 149 -7.85 -6.63 -8.66
C GLU A 149 -7.22 -6.24 -10.01
N ASN A 150 -7.32 -7.14 -10.98
CA ASN A 150 -6.82 -6.95 -12.34
C ASN A 150 -5.29 -6.76 -12.46
N VAL A 151 -4.53 -7.19 -11.47
CA VAL A 151 -3.07 -7.30 -11.52
C VAL A 151 -2.72 -8.78 -11.39
N ASP A 152 -2.06 -9.34 -12.41
CA ASP A 152 -1.82 -10.79 -12.50
C ASP A 152 -0.95 -11.31 -11.36
N GLU A 153 0.08 -10.56 -10.99
CA GLU A 153 1.02 -10.91 -9.92
C GLU A 153 1.49 -9.65 -9.20
N VAL A 154 1.45 -9.69 -7.86
CA VAL A 154 1.85 -8.58 -7.00
C VAL A 154 2.94 -9.06 -6.05
N TYR A 155 4.04 -8.31 -5.99
CA TYR A 155 5.12 -8.54 -5.04
C TYR A 155 4.93 -7.70 -3.80
N GLU A 156 5.12 -8.33 -2.63
CA GLU A 156 4.99 -7.69 -1.32
C GLU A 156 6.35 -7.50 -0.66
N TYR A 157 6.58 -6.32 -0.10
CA TYR A 157 7.81 -5.95 0.59
C TYR A 157 7.51 -5.32 1.94
N ARG A 158 8.31 -5.66 2.95
CA ARG A 158 8.29 -4.96 4.24
C ARG A 158 9.60 -4.22 4.42
N MET A 159 9.57 -2.91 4.27
CA MET A 159 10.73 -2.04 4.37
C MET A 159 11.14 -1.77 5.84
N ASN A 160 12.31 -1.16 6.06
CA ASN A 160 12.83 -0.84 7.39
C ASN A 160 11.93 0.12 8.19
N ASP A 161 11.14 0.94 7.50
CA ASP A 161 10.12 1.83 8.10
C ASP A 161 8.84 1.10 8.54
N LYS A 162 8.85 -0.23 8.44
CA LYS A 162 7.72 -1.13 8.79
C LYS A 162 6.46 -0.89 7.95
N ILE A 163 6.60 -0.28 6.79
CA ILE A 163 5.52 -0.10 5.82
C ILE A 163 5.58 -1.25 4.82
N PHE A 164 4.42 -1.81 4.51
CA PHE A 164 4.25 -2.83 3.47
C PHE A 164 4.01 -2.14 2.14
N ARG A 165 4.82 -2.47 1.14
CA ARG A 165 4.70 -1.94 -0.22
C ARG A 165 4.38 -3.05 -1.19
N TYR A 166 3.52 -2.75 -2.13
CA TYR A 166 3.03 -3.68 -3.13
C TYR A 166 3.39 -3.17 -4.51
N THR A 167 4.03 -4.01 -5.31
CA THR A 167 4.47 -3.64 -6.66
C THR A 167 4.02 -4.66 -7.69
N THR A 168 4.06 -4.26 -8.96
CA THR A 168 4.05 -5.21 -10.07
C THR A 168 5.29 -6.10 -10.03
N VAL A 169 5.30 -7.17 -10.81
CA VAL A 169 6.54 -7.90 -11.12
C VAL A 169 7.58 -6.96 -11.74
N PRO A 170 8.89 -7.20 -11.52
CA PRO A 170 9.93 -6.38 -12.14
C PRO A 170 9.96 -6.54 -13.66
N CYS A 171 10.26 -5.44 -14.35
CA CYS A 171 10.44 -5.38 -15.79
C CYS A 171 11.64 -4.49 -16.16
N LYS A 172 12.11 -4.58 -17.39
CA LYS A 172 13.20 -3.72 -17.88
C LYS A 172 12.75 -2.25 -18.01
N GLY A 173 13.72 -1.34 -17.89
CA GLY A 173 13.47 0.10 -18.04
C GLY A 173 12.77 0.47 -19.34
N THR A 174 12.99 -0.29 -20.42
CA THR A 174 12.29 -0.12 -21.71
C THR A 174 10.78 -0.35 -21.64
N GLN A 175 10.28 -1.02 -20.60
CA GLN A 175 8.87 -1.44 -20.48
C GLN A 175 8.15 -0.73 -19.33
N VAL A 176 8.88 -0.20 -18.33
CA VAL A 176 8.28 0.22 -17.07
C VAL A 176 7.30 1.39 -17.19
N GLU A 177 7.51 2.30 -18.14
CA GLU A 177 6.58 3.42 -18.38
C GLU A 177 5.23 2.90 -18.91
N SER A 178 5.25 1.95 -19.84
CA SER A 178 4.03 1.31 -20.34
C SER A 178 3.28 0.56 -19.23
N VAL A 179 4.02 -0.13 -18.33
CA VAL A 179 3.44 -0.80 -17.17
C VAL A 179 2.81 0.23 -16.22
N LEU A 180 3.46 1.37 -15.98
CA LEU A 180 2.91 2.46 -15.16
C LEU A 180 1.60 3.00 -15.73
N GLU A 181 1.55 3.26 -17.04
CA GLU A 181 0.33 3.74 -17.71
C GLU A 181 -0.81 2.71 -17.59
N GLN A 182 -0.49 1.43 -17.80
CA GLN A 182 -1.45 0.35 -17.60
C GLN A 182 -2.01 0.34 -16.17
N MET A 183 -1.15 0.39 -15.15
CA MET A 183 -1.59 0.40 -13.75
C MET A 183 -2.46 1.62 -13.43
N LYS A 184 -2.12 2.79 -13.94
CA LYS A 184 -2.94 4.00 -13.78
C LYS A 184 -4.32 3.86 -14.45
N SER A 185 -4.39 3.22 -15.61
CA SER A 185 -5.66 2.95 -16.30
C SER A 185 -6.55 1.97 -15.54
N LEU A 186 -5.96 1.02 -14.80
CA LEU A 186 -6.65 0.09 -13.90
C LEU A 186 -7.11 0.73 -12.57
N GLY A 187 -6.83 2.02 -12.37
CA GLY A 187 -7.30 2.77 -11.20
C GLY A 187 -6.25 3.03 -10.13
N TYR A 188 -5.02 2.54 -10.27
CA TYR A 188 -3.90 2.81 -9.35
C TYR A 188 -3.29 4.20 -9.63
N LYS A 189 -4.08 5.25 -9.43
CA LYS A 189 -3.73 6.64 -9.81
C LYS A 189 -2.47 7.17 -9.12
N ASP A 190 -2.18 6.66 -7.93
CA ASP A 190 -1.03 7.03 -7.09
C ASP A 190 0.21 6.17 -7.39
N ALA A 191 0.13 5.24 -8.37
CA ALA A 191 1.25 4.37 -8.72
C ALA A 191 2.43 5.16 -9.31
N PHE A 192 3.65 4.68 -9.02
CA PHE A 192 4.90 5.27 -9.51
C PHE A 192 6.00 4.23 -9.68
N ILE A 193 7.01 4.55 -10.49
CA ILE A 193 8.14 3.67 -10.78
C ILE A 193 9.11 3.65 -9.60
N VAL A 194 9.63 2.45 -9.28
CA VAL A 194 10.68 2.22 -8.29
C VAL A 194 11.81 1.36 -8.87
N GLU A 195 13.03 1.56 -8.39
CA GLU A 195 14.19 0.71 -8.75
C GLU A 195 14.04 -0.64 -8.02
N TYR A 196 13.98 -1.74 -8.77
CA TYR A 196 13.76 -3.07 -8.19
C TYR A 196 14.85 -3.49 -7.20
N ASP A 197 16.11 -3.21 -7.49
CA ASP A 197 17.26 -3.59 -6.66
C ASP A 197 17.15 -3.07 -5.22
N ARG A 198 16.43 -1.97 -5.00
CA ARG A 198 16.20 -1.40 -3.67
C ARG A 198 15.12 -2.11 -2.90
N PHE A 199 14.21 -2.76 -3.60
CA PHE A 199 13.09 -3.48 -3.01
C PHE A 199 13.41 -4.96 -2.80
N ALA A 200 14.16 -5.56 -3.70
CA ALA A 200 14.46 -6.98 -3.73
C ALA A 200 14.90 -7.58 -2.37
N PRO A 201 15.78 -6.93 -1.56
CA PRO A 201 16.19 -7.46 -0.25
C PRO A 201 15.07 -7.55 0.79
N TYR A 202 13.95 -6.86 0.58
CA TYR A 202 12.83 -6.73 1.51
C TYR A 202 11.59 -7.51 1.07
N ARG A 203 11.70 -8.30 0.01
CA ARG A 203 10.60 -9.10 -0.52
C ARG A 203 10.17 -10.16 0.49
N ILE A 204 8.86 -10.27 0.70
CA ILE A 204 8.23 -11.27 1.58
C ILE A 204 7.61 -12.37 0.73
N GLU A 205 6.83 -12.00 -0.26
CA GLU A 205 6.09 -12.87 -1.20
C GLU A 205 6.13 -12.30 -2.61
#